data_458ab45cc61d63e3b8a66625965264b4
#
_entry.id   458ab45cc61d63e3b8a66625965264b4
#
_cell.length_a   1.000
_cell.length_b   1.000
_cell.length_c   1.000
_cell.angle_alpha   90.00
_cell.angle_beta   90.00
_cell.angle_gamma   90.00
#
_symmetry.space_group_name_H-M   'P 1'
#
loop_
_entity.id
_entity.type
_entity.pdbx_description
1 polymer ?
#
loop_
_entity_poly.entity_id
_entity_poly.type
_entity_poly.pdbx_seq_one_letter_code
_entity_poly.pdbx_strand_id
1 'polypeptide(L)'
;IFFCLGYFSFVSTIKRMSKTANQLEVKDFILIKGARVHNLKNISVNIPKNQLVVITGLSGSGKSSLAFDTLYAEGQRRYVESLSSYARQFLGLMNKPDLDSIEGLSPAISIEQKTTSKNPRSTVGTVTEIYDYLRLLYARIGEIHCPLCDSKIRPQSAENIVNLILSD
;
A
#
# COMPACT_ATOMS: atom_id res chain seq x y z
N ILE A 1 -0.91 8.77 -2.55
CA ILE A 1 -0.02 7.61 -2.78
C ILE A 1 1.32 8.03 -2.24
N PHE A 2 1.78 7.35 -1.20
CA PHE A 2 3.06 7.63 -0.57
C PHE A 2 4.08 6.62 -1.07
N PHE A 3 5.16 7.10 -1.68
CA PHE A 3 6.36 6.31 -1.92
C PHE A 3 7.38 6.64 -0.84
N CYS A 4 7.71 5.69 0.01
CA CYS A 4 8.76 5.84 1.00
C CYS A 4 10.05 5.23 0.45
N LEU A 5 10.92 6.05 -0.06
CA LEU A 5 12.30 5.68 -0.43
C LEU A 5 13.23 6.18 0.68
N GLY A 6 13.37 5.38 1.73
CA GLY A 6 14.43 5.46 2.73
C GLY A 6 14.54 6.77 3.55
N TYR A 7 14.33 6.66 4.86
CA TYR A 7 14.56 7.62 5.94
C TYR A 7 13.67 8.87 6.03
N PHE A 8 12.96 8.94 7.15
CA PHE A 8 12.10 10.04 7.58
C PHE A 8 12.87 11.36 7.75
N SER A 9 12.45 12.38 7.04
CA SER A 9 12.54 13.77 7.47
C SER A 9 11.35 14.54 6.92
N PHE A 10 10.59 15.11 7.82
CA PHE A 10 9.36 15.85 7.56
C PHE A 10 9.73 17.29 7.19
N VAL A 11 9.62 17.67 5.92
CA VAL A 11 9.57 19.08 5.53
C VAL A 11 8.72 19.25 4.27
N SER A 12 7.65 19.99 4.42
CA SER A 12 6.83 20.52 3.34
C SER A 12 7.57 21.65 2.63
N THR A 13 7.92 21.49 1.35
CA THR A 13 8.09 22.64 0.47
C THR A 13 7.98 22.19 -0.98
N ILE A 14 6.85 22.48 -1.61
CA ILE A 14 6.75 22.46 -3.08
C ILE A 14 7.46 23.70 -3.59
N LYS A 15 8.72 23.60 -3.89
CA LYS A 15 9.45 24.64 -4.63
C LYS A 15 9.43 24.27 -6.10
N ARG A 16 8.65 25.01 -6.87
CA ARG A 16 8.69 25.01 -8.33
C ARG A 16 10.09 25.48 -8.75
N MET A 17 10.98 24.56 -9.05
CA MET A 17 12.29 24.89 -9.58
C MET A 17 12.26 24.82 -11.12
N SER A 18 12.05 25.98 -11.74
CA SER A 18 12.61 26.22 -13.06
C SER A 18 14.12 26.46 -12.88
N LYS A 19 14.94 25.49 -13.20
CA LYS A 19 16.37 25.69 -13.43
C LYS A 19 16.80 24.94 -14.68
N THR A 20 17.43 25.69 -15.52
CA THR A 20 18.23 25.41 -16.71
C THR A 20 18.79 23.98 -16.75
N ALA A 21 18.60 23.33 -17.89
CA ALA A 21 19.13 22.03 -18.25
C ALA A 21 20.68 22.04 -18.26
N ASN A 22 21.26 21.72 -17.11
CA ASN A 22 22.65 21.31 -17.04
C ASN A 22 22.73 20.07 -16.13
N GLN A 23 23.04 18.94 -16.79
CA GLN A 23 23.54 17.67 -16.24
C GLN A 23 23.05 17.35 -14.81
N LEU A 24 21.76 17.00 -14.70
CA LEU A 24 21.25 16.32 -13.50
C LEU A 24 21.96 14.97 -13.41
N GLU A 25 22.79 14.77 -12.39
CA GLU A 25 23.46 13.50 -12.21
C GLU A 25 22.41 12.41 -11.92
N VAL A 26 22.47 11.31 -12.66
CA VAL A 26 21.59 10.12 -12.50
C VAL A 26 21.64 9.56 -11.07
N LYS A 27 22.65 9.92 -10.28
CA LYS A 27 22.79 9.55 -8.88
C LYS A 27 21.65 10.06 -8.00
N ASP A 28 21.19 11.30 -8.24
CA ASP A 28 20.27 12.01 -7.33
C ASP A 28 18.83 11.98 -7.79
N PHE A 29 18.57 11.56 -9.04
CA PHE A 29 17.25 11.58 -9.62
C PHE A 29 16.92 10.27 -10.34
N ILE A 30 15.62 9.97 -10.38
CA ILE A 30 15.05 9.04 -11.34
C ILE A 30 14.58 9.87 -12.52
N LEU A 31 15.14 9.59 -13.70
CA LEU A 31 14.86 10.34 -14.92
C LEU A 31 13.91 9.50 -15.79
N ILE A 32 12.70 9.98 -15.98
CA ILE A 32 11.68 9.37 -16.85
C ILE A 32 11.55 10.22 -18.09
N LYS A 33 11.63 9.60 -19.28
CA LYS A 33 11.43 10.26 -20.56
C LYS A 33 10.36 9.56 -21.37
N GLY A 34 9.42 10.35 -21.88
CA GLY A 34 8.45 9.88 -22.85
C GLY A 34 7.44 8.86 -22.30
N ALA A 35 6.96 9.00 -21.05
CA ALA A 35 5.98 8.09 -20.50
C ALA A 35 4.60 8.30 -21.16
N ARG A 36 4.03 7.20 -21.70
CA ARG A 36 2.77 7.17 -22.47
C ARG A 36 1.77 6.13 -21.94
N VAL A 37 2.03 5.57 -20.77
CA VAL A 37 1.19 4.53 -20.18
C VAL A 37 -0.20 5.10 -19.86
N HIS A 38 -1.26 4.42 -20.30
CA HIS A 38 -2.66 4.80 -20.11
C HIS A 38 -2.95 6.26 -20.51
N ASN A 39 -3.23 7.15 -19.53
CA ASN A 39 -3.60 8.53 -19.77
C ASN A 39 -2.40 9.51 -19.77
N LEU A 40 -1.18 9.00 -19.69
CA LEU A 40 0.03 9.83 -19.75
C LEU A 40 0.30 10.29 -21.20
N LYS A 41 0.49 11.59 -21.36
CA LYS A 41 0.65 12.22 -22.67
C LYS A 41 2.13 12.52 -22.97
N ASN A 42 2.93 11.48 -23.14
CA ASN A 42 4.36 11.61 -23.48
C ASN A 42 5.11 12.54 -22.51
N ILE A 43 4.95 12.29 -21.21
CA ILE A 43 5.52 13.16 -20.18
C ILE A 43 6.96 12.75 -19.84
N SER A 44 7.79 13.76 -19.52
CA SER A 44 9.13 13.57 -18.96
C SER A 44 9.20 14.18 -17.58
N VAL A 45 9.69 13.42 -16.59
CA VAL A 45 9.70 13.82 -15.18
C VAL A 45 11.01 13.40 -14.52
N ASN A 46 11.55 14.30 -13.69
CA ASN A 46 12.71 14.03 -12.85
C ASN A 46 12.23 13.90 -11.39
N ILE A 47 12.40 12.74 -10.80
CA ILE A 47 11.96 12.45 -9.42
C ILE A 47 13.19 12.37 -8.53
N PRO A 48 13.32 13.20 -7.49
CA PRO A 48 14.47 13.16 -6.60
C PRO A 48 14.47 11.85 -5.80
N LYS A 49 15.66 11.28 -5.58
CA LYS A 49 15.89 10.13 -4.72
C LYS A 49 16.06 10.56 -3.26
N ASN A 50 15.92 9.60 -2.34
CA ASN A 50 16.14 9.79 -0.91
C ASN A 50 15.30 10.92 -0.29
N GLN A 51 14.16 11.23 -0.88
CA GLN A 51 13.21 12.24 -0.42
C GLN A 51 11.78 11.70 -0.47
N LEU A 52 10.91 12.27 0.35
CA LEU A 52 9.47 12.01 0.26
C LEU A 52 8.90 12.78 -0.95
N VAL A 53 8.39 12.05 -1.93
CA VAL A 53 7.75 12.62 -3.11
C VAL A 53 6.25 12.36 -3.07
N VAL A 54 5.45 13.39 -3.21
CA VAL A 54 3.99 13.31 -3.22
C VAL A 54 3.47 13.63 -4.62
N ILE A 55 2.73 12.69 -5.21
CA ILE A 55 2.10 12.86 -6.52
C ILE A 55 0.63 13.23 -6.30
N THR A 56 0.23 14.43 -6.68
CA THR A 56 -1.13 14.96 -6.52
C THR A 56 -1.76 15.33 -7.85
N GLY A 57 -3.07 15.48 -7.87
CA GLY A 57 -3.83 15.89 -9.06
C GLY A 57 -5.25 15.34 -9.05
N LEU A 58 -6.04 15.72 -10.03
CA LEU A 58 -7.41 15.27 -10.22
C LEU A 58 -7.51 13.76 -10.45
N SER A 59 -8.67 13.17 -10.16
CA SER A 59 -8.93 11.77 -10.52
C SER A 59 -8.78 11.58 -12.02
N GLY A 60 -8.17 10.46 -12.44
CA GLY A 60 -7.91 10.19 -13.87
C GLY A 60 -6.72 10.93 -14.48
N SER A 61 -5.99 11.77 -13.75
CA SER A 61 -4.84 12.54 -14.29
C SER A 61 -3.56 11.73 -14.53
N GLY A 62 -3.57 10.40 -14.32
CA GLY A 62 -2.41 9.54 -14.56
C GLY A 62 -1.45 9.36 -13.37
N LYS A 63 -1.83 9.79 -12.15
CA LYS A 63 -0.98 9.62 -10.94
C LYS A 63 -0.60 8.16 -10.67
N SER A 64 -1.59 7.28 -10.68
CA SER A 64 -1.39 5.85 -10.49
C SER A 64 -0.62 5.24 -11.66
N SER A 65 -0.90 5.67 -12.89
CA SER A 65 -0.19 5.22 -14.08
C SER A 65 1.29 5.59 -14.04
N LEU A 66 1.64 6.77 -13.52
CA LEU A 66 3.03 7.15 -13.34
C LEU A 66 3.71 6.35 -12.21
N ALA A 67 3.03 6.21 -11.06
CA ALA A 67 3.63 5.59 -9.87
C ALA A 67 3.70 4.05 -9.98
N PHE A 68 2.59 3.41 -10.35
CA PHE A 68 2.50 1.94 -10.38
C PHE A 68 2.82 1.36 -11.75
N ASP A 69 2.13 1.83 -12.79
CA ASP A 69 2.22 1.22 -14.13
C ASP A 69 3.49 1.64 -14.89
N THR A 70 4.19 2.69 -14.43
CA THR A 70 5.45 3.14 -15.03
C THR A 70 6.65 2.87 -14.11
N LEU A 71 6.75 3.56 -12.98
CA LEU A 71 7.89 3.48 -12.07
C LEU A 71 8.05 2.09 -11.44
N TYR A 72 6.99 1.64 -10.75
CA TYR A 72 7.04 0.36 -10.07
C TYR A 72 7.14 -0.81 -11.06
N ALA A 73 6.33 -0.80 -12.11
CA ALA A 73 6.33 -1.86 -13.12
C ALA A 73 7.72 -2.05 -13.77
N GLU A 74 8.40 -0.96 -14.16
CA GLU A 74 9.74 -1.05 -14.74
C GLU A 74 10.79 -1.43 -13.71
N GLY A 75 10.70 -0.95 -12.48
CA GLY A 75 11.59 -1.32 -11.38
C GLY A 75 11.49 -2.81 -11.05
N GLN A 76 10.26 -3.32 -10.94
CA GLN A 76 9.99 -4.74 -10.70
C GLN A 76 10.44 -5.61 -11.88
N ARG A 77 10.16 -5.18 -13.12
CA ARG A 77 10.59 -5.90 -14.32
C ARG A 77 12.10 -6.07 -14.35
N ARG A 78 12.88 -5.00 -14.16
CA ARG A 78 14.35 -5.05 -14.13
C ARG A 78 14.89 -5.90 -12.98
N TYR A 79 14.25 -5.83 -11.82
CA TYR A 79 14.62 -6.66 -10.68
C TYR A 79 14.41 -8.14 -10.99
N VAL A 80 13.23 -8.51 -11.50
CA VAL A 80 12.91 -9.90 -11.88
C VAL A 80 13.83 -10.40 -13.01
N GLU A 81 14.16 -9.57 -13.99
CA GLU A 81 15.12 -9.90 -15.05
C GLU A 81 16.52 -10.23 -14.53
N SER A 82 16.94 -9.60 -13.43
CA SER A 82 18.24 -9.87 -12.80
C SER A 82 18.29 -11.22 -12.05
N LEU A 83 17.15 -11.85 -11.81
CA LEU A 83 17.05 -13.10 -11.07
C LEU A 83 17.29 -14.32 -11.99
N SER A 84 17.51 -15.48 -11.37
CA SER A 84 17.65 -16.75 -12.09
C SER A 84 16.39 -17.11 -12.89
N SER A 85 16.53 -17.93 -13.95
CA SER A 85 15.40 -18.39 -14.76
C SER A 85 14.34 -19.12 -13.93
N TYR A 86 14.76 -19.86 -12.91
CA TYR A 86 13.86 -20.54 -11.99
C TYR A 86 13.01 -19.55 -11.18
N ALA A 87 13.64 -18.53 -10.56
CA ALA A 87 12.93 -17.53 -9.78
C ALA A 87 11.94 -16.70 -10.63
N ARG A 88 12.28 -16.41 -11.89
CA ARG A 88 11.40 -15.69 -12.83
C ARG A 88 10.07 -16.40 -13.11
N GLN A 89 10.05 -17.74 -13.10
CA GLN A 89 8.82 -18.52 -13.33
C GLN A 89 7.77 -18.32 -12.22
N PHE A 90 8.22 -18.07 -10.99
CA PHE A 90 7.31 -17.88 -9.84
C PHE A 90 6.86 -16.43 -9.65
N LEU A 91 7.68 -15.45 -10.03
CA LEU A 91 7.41 -14.05 -9.74
C LEU A 91 6.58 -13.34 -10.81
N GLY A 92 6.42 -13.94 -11.99
CA GLY A 92 5.75 -13.30 -13.12
C GLY A 92 6.49 -12.05 -13.63
N LEU A 93 6.55 -11.89 -14.94
CA LEU A 93 7.12 -10.70 -15.57
C LEU A 93 6.02 -9.66 -15.73
N MET A 94 6.25 -8.46 -15.23
CA MET A 94 5.40 -7.30 -15.59
C MET A 94 5.65 -6.89 -17.04
N ASN A 95 4.60 -6.42 -17.70
CA ASN A 95 4.73 -5.88 -19.03
C ASN A 95 5.63 -4.64 -19.02
N LYS A 96 6.44 -4.50 -20.07
CA LYS A 96 7.26 -3.31 -20.24
C LYS A 96 6.35 -2.09 -20.43
N PRO A 97 6.48 -1.05 -19.59
CA PRO A 97 5.69 0.16 -19.77
C PRO A 97 6.10 0.91 -21.04
N ASP A 98 5.14 1.61 -21.64
CA ASP A 98 5.37 2.44 -22.83
C ASP A 98 6.04 3.76 -22.41
N LEU A 99 7.37 3.79 -22.61
CA LEU A 99 8.22 4.95 -22.34
C LEU A 99 9.49 4.90 -23.19
N ASP A 100 10.13 6.05 -23.40
CA ASP A 100 11.37 6.12 -24.16
C ASP A 100 12.55 5.62 -23.34
N SER A 101 12.75 6.18 -22.15
CA SER A 101 13.79 5.72 -21.22
C SER A 101 13.46 6.04 -19.78
N ILE A 102 14.01 5.20 -18.89
CA ILE A 102 14.00 5.46 -17.46
C ILE A 102 15.36 5.09 -16.85
N GLU A 103 15.97 6.04 -16.16
CA GLU A 103 17.29 5.92 -15.58
C GLU A 103 17.25 6.16 -14.06
N GLY A 104 18.23 5.62 -13.36
CA GLY A 104 18.35 5.82 -11.91
C GLY A 104 17.37 5.04 -11.05
N LEU A 105 16.61 4.06 -11.59
CA LEU A 105 15.73 3.21 -10.81
C LEU A 105 16.52 2.34 -9.83
N SER A 106 15.97 2.23 -8.62
CA SER A 106 16.35 1.23 -7.61
C SER A 106 15.24 0.18 -7.51
N PRO A 107 15.50 -1.00 -6.94
CA PRO A 107 14.44 -1.96 -6.61
C PRO A 107 13.34 -1.26 -5.82
N ALA A 108 12.08 -1.47 -6.21
CA ALA A 108 10.95 -0.76 -5.65
C ALA A 108 9.96 -1.74 -4.99
N ILE A 109 9.34 -1.30 -3.91
CA ILE A 109 8.22 -1.99 -3.26
C ILE A 109 6.98 -1.12 -3.45
N SER A 110 5.88 -1.74 -3.87
CA SER A 110 4.58 -1.08 -3.98
C SER A 110 3.68 -1.52 -2.83
N ILE A 111 3.06 -0.53 -2.17
CA ILE A 111 1.98 -0.77 -1.21
C ILE A 111 0.73 -0.13 -1.80
N GLU A 112 -0.15 -0.98 -2.29
CA GLU A 112 -1.40 -0.54 -2.89
C GLU A 112 -2.51 -0.50 -1.85
N GLN A 113 -3.42 0.45 -2.01
CA GLN A 113 -4.67 0.42 -1.27
C GLN A 113 -5.49 -0.77 -1.77
N LYS A 114 -5.66 -1.78 -0.92
CA LYS A 114 -6.48 -2.93 -1.24
C LYS A 114 -7.92 -2.46 -1.47
N THR A 115 -8.40 -2.53 -2.70
CA THR A 115 -9.82 -2.40 -2.98
C THR A 115 -10.53 -3.52 -2.25
N THR A 116 -11.63 -3.20 -1.57
CA THR A 116 -12.40 -4.13 -0.74
C THR A 116 -12.58 -5.46 -1.45
N SER A 117 -11.87 -6.47 -0.99
CA SER A 117 -12.05 -7.84 -1.46
C SER A 117 -13.48 -8.27 -1.09
N LYS A 118 -14.21 -8.84 -2.02
CA LYS A 118 -15.56 -9.41 -1.78
C LYS A 118 -15.56 -10.57 -0.78
N ASN A 119 -14.39 -10.97 -0.29
CA ASN A 119 -14.27 -12.04 0.69
C ASN A 119 -14.35 -11.44 2.12
N PRO A 120 -15.40 -11.76 2.92
CA PRO A 120 -15.57 -11.21 4.26
C PRO A 120 -14.43 -11.60 5.22
N ARG A 121 -13.65 -12.62 4.90
CA ARG A 121 -12.48 -13.05 5.69
C ARG A 121 -11.19 -12.28 5.37
N SER A 122 -11.24 -11.27 4.51
CA SER A 122 -10.05 -10.51 4.09
C SER A 122 -9.93 -9.14 4.76
N THR A 123 -10.47 -8.98 5.97
CA THR A 123 -10.23 -7.78 6.77
C THR A 123 -8.77 -7.73 7.24
N VAL A 124 -8.26 -6.52 7.50
CA VAL A 124 -6.90 -6.35 8.04
C VAL A 124 -6.69 -7.19 9.29
N GLY A 125 -7.68 -7.22 10.19
CA GLY A 125 -7.60 -7.99 11.43
C GLY A 125 -7.42 -9.49 11.22
N THR A 126 -8.05 -10.08 10.19
CA THR A 126 -7.92 -11.52 9.88
C THR A 126 -6.66 -11.86 9.12
N VAL A 127 -6.21 -10.98 8.21
CA VAL A 127 -4.97 -11.19 7.42
C VAL A 127 -3.72 -11.04 8.27
N THR A 128 -3.76 -10.15 9.27
CA THR A 128 -2.65 -9.91 10.20
C THR A 128 -2.68 -10.79 11.46
N GLU A 129 -3.67 -11.69 11.58
CA GLU A 129 -3.92 -12.53 12.77
C GLU A 129 -4.25 -11.74 14.05
N ILE A 130 -4.32 -10.40 13.99
CA ILE A 130 -4.66 -9.53 15.14
C ILE A 130 -6.02 -9.94 15.73
N TYR A 131 -6.96 -10.37 14.89
CA TYR A 131 -8.28 -10.80 15.32
C TYR A 131 -8.23 -11.99 16.27
N ASP A 132 -7.34 -12.94 16.09
CA ASP A 132 -7.21 -14.12 16.94
C ASP A 132 -6.66 -13.75 18.32
N TYR A 133 -5.71 -12.84 18.38
CA TYR A 133 -5.23 -12.29 19.64
C TYR A 133 -6.31 -11.48 20.37
N LEU A 134 -7.08 -10.66 19.66
CA LEU A 134 -8.21 -9.92 20.23
C LEU A 134 -9.29 -10.86 20.77
N ARG A 135 -9.64 -11.93 20.05
CA ARG A 135 -10.60 -12.93 20.53
C ARG A 135 -10.15 -13.55 21.86
N LEU A 136 -8.88 -13.93 21.94
CA LEU A 136 -8.33 -14.50 23.17
C LEU A 136 -8.34 -13.49 24.32
N LEU A 137 -7.95 -12.26 24.05
CA LEU A 137 -7.94 -11.16 25.01
C LEU A 137 -9.35 -10.93 25.57
N TYR A 138 -10.33 -10.68 24.69
CA TYR A 138 -11.72 -10.43 25.12
C TYR A 138 -12.37 -11.66 25.77
N ALA A 139 -12.03 -12.86 25.36
CA ALA A 139 -12.52 -14.08 26.02
C ALA A 139 -12.02 -14.22 27.46
N ARG A 140 -10.83 -13.66 27.76
CA ARG A 140 -10.20 -13.78 29.10
C ARG A 140 -10.56 -12.63 30.03
N ILE A 141 -10.60 -11.40 29.54
CA ILE A 141 -10.77 -10.20 30.35
C ILE A 141 -11.96 -9.33 29.94
N GLY A 142 -12.62 -9.66 28.82
CA GLY A 142 -13.75 -8.89 28.31
C GLY A 142 -14.98 -9.03 29.21
N GLU A 143 -15.70 -7.93 29.40
CA GLU A 143 -17.01 -7.91 30.04
C GLU A 143 -18.09 -7.83 28.96
N ILE A 144 -19.05 -8.74 29.02
CA ILE A 144 -20.16 -8.80 28.06
C ILE A 144 -21.27 -7.87 28.51
N HIS A 145 -21.68 -6.97 27.63
CA HIS A 145 -22.79 -6.04 27.83
C HIS A 145 -23.90 -6.30 26.82
N CYS A 146 -25.15 -6.13 27.25
CA CYS A 146 -26.30 -6.22 26.36
C CYS A 146 -26.29 -5.03 25.36
N PRO A 147 -26.40 -5.25 24.05
CA PRO A 147 -26.38 -4.17 23.07
C PRO A 147 -27.62 -3.26 23.09
N LEU A 148 -28.70 -3.69 23.77
CA LEU A 148 -29.93 -2.91 23.83
C LEU A 148 -30.05 -2.07 25.12
N CYS A 149 -29.63 -2.59 26.27
CA CYS A 149 -29.80 -1.93 27.56
C CYS A 149 -28.50 -1.72 28.34
N ASP A 150 -27.34 -2.06 27.74
CA ASP A 150 -25.99 -1.94 28.33
C ASP A 150 -25.80 -2.67 29.69
N SER A 151 -26.77 -3.51 30.08
CA SER A 151 -26.66 -4.30 31.31
C SER A 151 -25.54 -5.35 31.17
N LYS A 152 -24.73 -5.51 32.22
CA LYS A 152 -23.63 -6.48 32.26
C LYS A 152 -24.17 -7.90 32.31
N ILE A 153 -23.78 -8.72 31.36
CA ILE A 153 -24.15 -10.13 31.28
C ILE A 153 -23.06 -10.97 31.98
N ARG A 154 -23.46 -11.78 32.95
CA ARG A 154 -22.56 -12.70 33.63
C ARG A 154 -22.85 -14.14 33.18
N PRO A 155 -21.81 -14.99 33.07
CA PRO A 155 -22.03 -16.41 32.83
C PRO A 155 -22.86 -17.01 33.95
N GLN A 156 -23.90 -17.75 33.61
CA GLN A 156 -24.77 -18.43 34.53
C GLN A 156 -24.65 -19.95 34.35
N SER A 157 -24.73 -20.69 35.44
CA SER A 157 -24.85 -22.16 35.38
C SER A 157 -26.22 -22.57 34.88
N ALA A 158 -26.33 -23.77 34.28
CA ALA A 158 -27.62 -24.31 33.87
C ALA A 158 -28.63 -24.39 35.02
N GLU A 159 -28.18 -24.73 36.23
CA GLU A 159 -29.01 -24.77 37.44
C GLU A 159 -29.56 -23.39 37.80
N ASN A 160 -28.75 -22.34 37.71
CA ASN A 160 -29.17 -20.97 37.97
C ASN A 160 -30.24 -20.50 36.97
N ILE A 161 -30.08 -20.86 35.70
CA ILE A 161 -31.06 -20.54 34.66
C ILE A 161 -32.39 -21.24 34.92
N VAL A 162 -32.36 -22.54 35.28
CA VAL A 162 -33.57 -23.30 35.62
C VAL A 162 -34.25 -22.69 36.83
N ASN A 163 -33.51 -22.38 37.89
CA ASN A 163 -34.09 -21.78 39.10
C ASN A 163 -34.70 -20.39 38.80
N LEU A 164 -34.11 -19.60 37.95
CA LEU A 164 -34.64 -18.30 37.51
C LEU A 164 -35.97 -18.46 36.75
N ILE A 165 -36.06 -19.43 35.86
CA ILE A 165 -37.29 -19.72 35.09
C ILE A 165 -38.41 -20.27 36.02
N LEU A 166 -38.06 -21.05 37.06
CA LEU A 166 -39.06 -21.62 37.99
C LEU A 166 -39.46 -20.63 39.06
N SER A 167 -38.76 -19.52 39.27
CA SER A 167 -39.07 -18.50 40.26
C SER A 167 -39.94 -17.35 39.74
N ASP A 168 -40.20 -17.29 38.44
CA ASP A 168 -41.16 -16.40 37.77
C ASP A 168 -42.50 -17.12 37.61
#